data_575a3381b9d08527c558259afdc5002d
#
_entry.id   575a3381b9d08527c558259afdc5002d
#
_cell.length_a   1.000
_cell.length_b   1.000
_cell.length_c   1.000
_cell.angle_alpha   90.00
_cell.angle_beta   90.00
_cell.angle_gamma   90.00
#
_symmetry.space_group_name_H-M   'P 1'
#
loop_
_entity.id
_entity.type
_entity.pdbx_description
1 polymer ?
#
loop_
_entity_poly.entity_id
_entity_poly.type
_entity_poly.pdbx_seq_one_letter_code
_entity_poly.pdbx_strand_id
1 'polypeptide(L)'
;MSINKAIILGNVGKDPQVRNLGNAAQESNKVAEFCVATTDRRKSSTGNVEEQTEWHNIVAWKQLADISEKYVKAGDKIYVEGRIRTRSWNDQNGMTRYRTEIIAERIELLGRKSDAQQDKSNQSPRATGGAWQGGLSGDQLNPKDDDLPF
;
A
#
# COMPACT_ATOMS: atom_id res chain seq x y z
N MET A 1 19.46 27.48 6.75
CA MET A 1 18.21 26.74 6.94
C MET A 1 18.16 25.65 5.89
N SER A 2 17.88 24.40 6.28
CA SER A 2 17.82 23.26 5.35
C SER A 2 16.58 22.42 5.63
N ILE A 3 16.09 21.71 4.60
CA ILE A 3 14.95 20.80 4.69
C ILE A 3 15.43 19.43 4.23
N ASN A 4 15.08 18.39 5.01
CA ASN A 4 15.30 16.99 4.63
C ASN A 4 14.04 16.22 4.98
N LYS A 5 13.20 15.97 3.98
CA LYS A 5 11.93 15.27 4.15
C LYS A 5 11.65 14.36 2.95
N ALA A 6 11.23 13.14 3.24
CA ALA A 6 10.70 12.20 2.27
C ALA A 6 9.23 11.90 2.59
N ILE A 7 8.41 11.77 1.57
CA ILE A 7 7.01 11.36 1.65
C ILE A 7 6.82 10.22 0.66
N ILE A 8 6.43 9.05 1.17
CA ILE A 8 6.26 7.82 0.39
C ILE A 8 4.85 7.28 0.60
N LEU A 9 4.17 7.03 -0.50
CA LEU A 9 2.90 6.31 -0.54
C LEU A 9 3.06 5.10 -1.47
N GLY A 10 3.02 3.90 -0.90
CA GLY A 10 3.28 2.70 -1.67
C GLY A 10 2.81 1.43 -0.97
N ASN A 11 3.31 0.30 -1.41
CA ASN A 11 2.97 -1.00 -0.86
C ASN A 11 4.16 -1.64 -0.18
N VAL A 12 3.92 -2.25 0.97
CA VAL A 12 4.94 -2.97 1.74
C VAL A 12 5.33 -4.25 0.99
N GLY A 13 6.64 -4.45 0.79
CA GLY A 13 7.15 -5.60 0.06
C GLY A 13 7.27 -6.86 0.89
N LYS A 14 7.69 -6.72 2.15
CA LYS A 14 7.88 -7.82 3.11
C LYS A 14 7.47 -7.36 4.50
N ASP A 15 7.12 -8.32 5.34
CA ASP A 15 6.86 -8.06 6.76
C ASP A 15 8.07 -7.38 7.42
N PRO A 16 7.86 -6.42 8.33
CA PRO A 16 8.93 -5.73 9.01
C PRO A 16 9.84 -6.69 9.79
N GLN A 17 11.13 -6.47 9.68
CA GLN A 17 12.13 -7.11 10.53
C GLN A 17 12.36 -6.26 11.77
N VAL A 18 12.08 -6.83 12.93
CA VAL A 18 12.16 -6.11 14.20
C VAL A 18 13.34 -6.60 15.01
N ARG A 19 14.13 -5.67 15.57
CA ARG A 19 15.26 -5.93 16.44
C ARG A 19 15.15 -5.10 17.69
N ASN A 20 15.49 -5.71 18.83
CA ASN A 20 15.67 -5.01 20.10
C ASN A 20 17.16 -4.70 20.29
N LEU A 21 17.50 -3.43 20.36
CA LEU A 21 18.89 -2.96 20.53
C LEU A 21 19.27 -2.69 21.98
N GLY A 22 18.37 -2.94 22.93
CA GLY A 22 18.57 -2.71 24.36
C GLY A 22 18.50 -3.98 25.19
N ASN A 23 19.05 -3.93 26.41
CA ASN A 23 18.83 -4.95 27.43
C ASN A 23 17.35 -5.00 27.82
N ALA A 24 16.87 -6.15 28.27
CA ALA A 24 15.47 -6.47 28.57
C ALA A 24 14.71 -5.49 29.49
N ALA A 25 15.41 -4.51 30.09
CA ALA A 25 14.84 -3.48 30.96
C ALA A 25 14.50 -2.15 30.25
N GLN A 26 14.88 -1.99 28.97
CA GLN A 26 14.60 -0.78 28.19
C GLN A 26 13.85 -1.15 26.89
N GLU A 27 12.55 -1.23 26.96
CA GLU A 27 11.66 -1.44 25.81
C GLU A 27 11.78 -0.36 24.73
N SER A 28 12.55 0.69 24.99
CA SER A 28 12.59 1.91 24.15
C SER A 28 13.57 1.88 22.97
N ASN A 29 14.31 0.79 22.75
CA ASN A 29 15.32 0.71 21.68
C ASN A 29 14.95 -0.29 20.58
N LYS A 30 13.68 -0.48 20.33
CA LYS A 30 13.20 -1.31 19.24
C LYS A 30 13.35 -0.57 17.90
N VAL A 31 13.78 -1.29 16.88
CA VAL A 31 13.85 -0.82 15.50
C VAL A 31 13.15 -1.81 14.58
N ALA A 32 12.36 -1.31 13.65
CA ALA A 32 11.72 -2.09 12.60
C ALA A 32 12.22 -1.62 11.23
N GLU A 33 12.63 -2.55 10.39
CA GLU A 33 13.10 -2.28 9.03
C GLU A 33 12.18 -2.99 8.04
N PHE A 34 11.71 -2.27 7.02
CA PHE A 34 10.91 -2.82 5.92
C PHE A 34 11.08 -1.99 4.65
N CYS A 35 10.65 -2.56 3.52
CA CYS A 35 10.70 -1.90 2.22
C CYS A 35 9.32 -1.54 1.73
N VAL A 36 9.20 -0.36 1.10
CA VAL A 36 7.99 0.11 0.46
C VAL A 36 8.26 0.32 -1.03
N ALA A 37 7.42 -0.24 -1.88
CA ALA A 37 7.48 -0.09 -3.32
C ALA A 37 6.59 1.06 -3.78
N THR A 38 7.15 1.95 -4.60
CA THR A 38 6.39 2.92 -5.39
C THR A 38 6.51 2.55 -6.86
N THR A 39 5.40 2.52 -7.59
CA THR A 39 5.38 2.14 -9.00
C THR A 39 4.93 3.32 -9.85
N ASP A 40 5.75 3.69 -10.80
CA ASP A 40 5.47 4.69 -11.82
C ASP A 40 5.14 4.01 -13.15
N ARG A 41 4.12 4.50 -13.85
CA ARG A 41 3.68 3.97 -15.13
C ARG A 41 3.91 5.01 -16.21
N ARG A 42 4.71 4.67 -17.19
CA ARG A 42 5.03 5.53 -18.33
C ARG A 42 4.59 4.89 -19.62
N LYS A 43 4.04 5.69 -20.54
CA LYS A 43 3.87 5.26 -21.92
C LYS A 43 5.19 5.44 -22.66
N SER A 44 5.68 4.35 -23.24
CA SER A 44 6.80 4.38 -24.19
C SER A 44 6.38 5.11 -25.46
N SER A 45 7.36 5.64 -26.21
CA SER A 45 7.16 6.21 -27.54
C SER A 45 6.49 5.24 -28.53
N THR A 46 6.57 3.94 -28.28
CA THR A 46 5.94 2.86 -29.07
C THR A 46 4.50 2.55 -28.64
N GLY A 47 3.95 3.26 -27.63
CA GLY A 47 2.59 3.07 -27.12
C GLY A 47 2.44 1.99 -26.05
N ASN A 48 3.52 1.28 -25.69
CA ASN A 48 3.53 0.29 -24.62
C ASN A 48 3.58 0.98 -23.25
N VAL A 49 2.91 0.38 -22.25
CA VAL A 49 2.98 0.84 -20.87
C VAL A 49 4.14 0.12 -20.17
N GLU A 50 5.10 0.89 -19.71
CA GLU A 50 6.21 0.40 -18.89
C GLU A 50 5.97 0.77 -17.43
N GLU A 51 6.17 -0.20 -16.53
CA GLU A 51 6.11 0.01 -15.09
C GLU A 51 7.53 0.03 -14.52
N GLN A 52 7.85 1.09 -13.78
CA GLN A 52 9.10 1.21 -13.04
C GLN A 52 8.79 1.22 -11.55
N THR A 53 9.37 0.27 -10.83
CA THR A 53 9.20 0.16 -9.38
C THR A 53 10.47 0.60 -8.68
N GLU A 54 10.31 1.51 -7.71
CA GLU A 54 11.39 1.97 -6.82
C GLU A 54 11.15 1.41 -5.42
N TRP A 55 12.20 0.88 -4.80
CA TRP A 55 12.18 0.29 -3.47
C TRP A 55 12.80 1.22 -2.45
N HIS A 56 11.99 1.63 -1.46
CA HIS A 56 12.43 2.52 -0.39
C HIS A 56 12.64 1.73 0.90
N ASN A 57 13.82 1.88 1.50
CA ASN A 57 14.12 1.28 2.79
C ASN A 57 13.59 2.19 3.90
N ILE A 58 12.70 1.67 4.72
CA ILE A 58 12.09 2.39 5.84
C ILE A 58 12.64 1.84 7.14
N VAL A 59 13.02 2.75 8.04
CA VAL A 59 13.48 2.43 9.39
C VAL A 59 12.60 3.15 10.39
N ALA A 60 11.91 2.40 11.21
CA ALA A 60 11.05 2.90 12.27
C ALA A 60 11.67 2.62 13.64
N TRP A 61 11.65 3.60 14.54
CA TRP A 61 12.22 3.50 15.86
C TRP A 61 11.15 3.56 16.96
N LYS A 62 11.45 2.91 18.08
CA LYS A 62 10.66 3.01 19.32
C LYS A 62 9.18 2.70 19.07
N GLN A 63 8.29 3.64 19.37
CA GLN A 63 6.84 3.47 19.22
C GLN A 63 6.41 3.16 17.78
N LEU A 64 7.05 3.75 16.77
CA LEU A 64 6.78 3.45 15.37
C LEU A 64 7.23 2.04 15.00
N ALA A 65 8.28 1.51 15.64
CA ALA A 65 8.69 0.12 15.48
C ALA A 65 7.64 -0.85 16.06
N ASP A 66 7.05 -0.54 17.21
CA ASP A 66 5.97 -1.33 17.79
C ASP A 66 4.72 -1.34 16.90
N ILE A 67 4.34 -0.20 16.37
CA ILE A 67 3.22 -0.07 15.41
C ILE A 67 3.51 -0.89 14.16
N SER A 68 4.74 -0.79 13.63
CA SER A 68 5.14 -1.54 12.44
C SER A 68 5.10 -3.04 12.67
N GLU A 69 5.58 -3.52 13.82
CA GLU A 69 5.56 -4.95 14.19
C GLU A 69 4.13 -5.51 14.27
N LYS A 70 3.22 -4.75 14.87
CA LYS A 70 1.85 -5.22 15.13
C LYS A 70 0.96 -5.14 13.90
N TYR A 71 1.10 -4.12 13.09
CA TYR A 71 0.08 -3.76 12.09
C TYR A 71 0.59 -3.79 10.64
N VAL A 72 1.87 -3.58 10.38
CA VAL A 72 2.42 -3.56 9.02
C VAL A 72 2.67 -4.97 8.52
N LYS A 73 2.09 -5.32 7.38
CA LYS A 73 2.26 -6.62 6.71
C LYS A 73 2.60 -6.44 5.24
N ALA A 74 3.23 -7.45 4.67
CA ALA A 74 3.49 -7.50 3.23
C ALA A 74 2.20 -7.29 2.43
N GLY A 75 2.24 -6.42 1.43
CA GLY A 75 1.11 -6.08 0.57
C GLY A 75 0.23 -4.94 1.08
N ASP A 76 0.41 -4.48 2.32
CA ASP A 76 -0.34 -3.34 2.85
C ASP A 76 0.01 -2.05 2.12
N LYS A 77 -1.00 -1.21 1.90
CA LYS A 77 -0.80 0.16 1.43
C LYS A 77 -0.48 1.05 2.61
N ILE A 78 0.63 1.77 2.51
CA ILE A 78 1.20 2.54 3.61
C ILE A 78 1.63 3.94 3.14
N TYR A 79 1.41 4.91 4.01
CA TYR A 79 1.94 6.26 3.90
C TYR A 79 3.03 6.47 4.95
N VAL A 80 4.18 6.95 4.53
CA VAL A 80 5.34 7.19 5.39
C VAL A 80 5.88 8.59 5.15
N GLU A 81 6.03 9.34 6.21
CA GLU A 81 6.83 10.58 6.22
C GLU A 81 8.08 10.37 7.09
N GLY A 82 9.18 10.93 6.66
CA GLY A 82 10.41 10.85 7.40
C GLY A 82 11.53 11.66 6.77
N ARG A 83 12.73 11.47 7.27
CA ARG A 83 13.94 12.10 6.75
C ARG A 83 14.83 11.08 6.04
N ILE A 84 15.52 11.52 4.99
CA ILE A 84 16.47 10.72 4.25
C ILE A 84 17.79 10.66 5.03
N ARG A 85 18.32 9.47 5.20
CA ARG A 85 19.61 9.22 5.82
C ARG A 85 20.39 8.20 5.02
N THR A 86 21.65 8.47 4.76
CA THR A 86 22.59 7.49 4.21
C THR A 86 23.56 7.07 5.28
N ARG A 87 23.67 5.77 5.52
CA ARG A 87 24.68 5.18 6.40
C ARG A 87 25.71 4.41 5.60
N SER A 88 26.91 4.33 6.13
CA SER A 88 27.99 3.53 5.56
C SER A 88 28.53 2.52 6.57
N TRP A 89 28.99 1.39 6.06
CA TRP A 89 29.69 0.37 6.85
C TRP A 89 30.71 -0.32 5.99
N ASN A 90 31.69 -0.96 6.63
CA ASN A 90 32.65 -1.78 5.94
C ASN A 90 32.16 -3.23 5.92
N ASP A 91 32.15 -3.85 4.74
CA ASP A 91 31.82 -5.26 4.60
C ASP A 91 33.00 -6.17 5.02
N GLN A 92 32.77 -7.48 4.97
CA GLN A 92 33.79 -8.48 5.33
C GLN A 92 35.04 -8.41 4.46
N ASN A 93 34.95 -7.83 3.27
CA ASN A 93 36.07 -7.65 2.32
C ASN A 93 36.80 -6.31 2.52
N GLY A 94 36.41 -5.52 3.53
CA GLY A 94 37.00 -4.19 3.78
C GLY A 94 36.48 -3.09 2.83
N MET A 95 35.44 -3.38 2.00
CA MET A 95 34.85 -2.40 1.11
C MET A 95 33.79 -1.59 1.84
N THR A 96 33.80 -0.28 1.65
CA THR A 96 32.76 0.61 2.19
C THR A 96 31.47 0.46 1.39
N ARG A 97 30.39 0.12 2.09
CA ARG A 97 29.02 0.04 1.55
C ARG A 97 28.18 1.19 2.05
N TYR A 98 27.24 1.62 1.22
CA TYR A 98 26.30 2.69 1.53
C TYR A 98 24.87 2.20 1.40
N ARG A 99 23.99 2.66 2.28
CA ARG A 99 22.57 2.39 2.20
C ARG A 99 21.79 3.65 2.54
N THR A 100 20.95 4.08 1.63
CA THR A 100 20.01 5.18 1.85
C THR A 100 18.72 4.65 2.43
N GLU A 101 18.28 5.24 3.52
CA GLU A 101 17.12 4.85 4.30
C GLU A 101 16.26 6.07 4.59
N ILE A 102 14.97 5.84 4.80
CA ILE A 102 14.05 6.84 5.30
C ILE A 102 13.77 6.52 6.77
N ILE A 103 14.18 7.43 7.65
CA ILE A 103 13.88 7.32 9.08
C ILE A 103 12.46 7.83 9.28
N ALA A 104 11.53 6.93 9.55
CA ALA A 104 10.12 7.24 9.69
C ALA A 104 9.86 8.15 10.89
N GLU A 105 9.08 9.19 10.68
CA GLU A 105 8.56 10.11 11.69
C GLU A 105 7.04 9.96 11.83
N ARG A 106 6.37 9.55 10.74
CA ARG A 106 4.94 9.28 10.70
C ARG A 106 4.65 8.09 9.80
N ILE A 107 3.79 7.21 10.24
CA ILE A 107 3.32 6.03 9.49
C ILE A 107 1.80 5.98 9.58
N GLU A 108 1.13 5.82 8.44
CA GLU A 108 -0.31 5.59 8.35
C GLU A 108 -0.60 4.39 7.47
N LEU A 109 -1.41 3.48 7.96
CA LEU A 109 -1.87 2.31 7.22
C LEU A 109 -3.16 2.66 6.47
N LEU A 110 -3.17 2.42 5.18
CA LEU A 110 -4.28 2.76 4.28
C LEU A 110 -5.08 1.53 3.80
N GLY A 111 -4.89 0.37 4.44
CA GLY A 111 -5.59 -0.87 4.14
C GLY A 111 -4.85 -1.79 3.17
N ARG A 112 -5.44 -2.96 2.91
CA ARG A 112 -4.91 -3.97 1.99
C ARG A 112 -5.56 -3.85 0.63
N LYS A 113 -4.85 -4.24 -0.40
CA LYS A 113 -5.37 -4.32 -1.76
C LYS A 113 -6.55 -5.32 -1.88
N SER A 114 -6.68 -6.28 -0.95
CA SER A 114 -7.77 -7.25 -0.87
C SER A 114 -9.08 -6.68 -0.32
N ASP A 115 -9.03 -5.64 0.50
CA ASP A 115 -10.23 -5.08 1.14
C ASP A 115 -11.07 -4.23 0.16
N ALA A 116 -10.45 -3.75 -0.92
CA ALA A 116 -11.15 -3.00 -1.96
C ALA A 116 -12.05 -3.86 -2.88
N GLN A 117 -11.96 -5.20 -2.80
CA GLN A 117 -12.79 -6.11 -3.60
C GLN A 117 -13.95 -6.76 -2.83
N GLN A 118 -14.00 -6.68 -1.50
CA GLN A 118 -15.06 -7.32 -0.71
C GLN A 118 -16.31 -6.47 -0.49
N ASP A 119 -16.27 -5.16 -0.74
CA ASP A 119 -17.45 -4.30 -0.54
C ASP A 119 -18.47 -4.35 -1.69
N LYS A 120 -18.25 -5.14 -2.75
CA LYS A 120 -19.18 -5.23 -3.89
C LYS A 120 -20.07 -6.48 -3.94
N SER A 121 -20.01 -7.38 -2.95
CA SER A 121 -20.75 -8.65 -3.02
C SER A 121 -21.81 -8.87 -1.94
N ASN A 122 -22.21 -7.86 -1.16
CA ASN A 122 -23.22 -8.06 -0.13
C ASN A 122 -24.44 -7.10 -0.25
N GLN A 123 -24.98 -6.97 -1.47
CA GLN A 123 -26.36 -6.53 -1.65
C GLN A 123 -27.12 -7.62 -2.39
N SER A 124 -27.55 -8.62 -1.63
CA SER A 124 -28.65 -9.49 -2.05
C SER A 124 -29.95 -8.75 -1.78
N PRO A 125 -30.82 -8.58 -2.78
CA PRO A 125 -32.15 -8.05 -2.51
C PRO A 125 -32.96 -9.14 -1.82
N ARG A 126 -33.46 -8.83 -0.63
CA ARG A 126 -34.48 -9.63 0.04
C ARG A 126 -35.71 -9.69 -0.87
N ALA A 127 -36.00 -10.87 -1.38
CA ALA A 127 -37.29 -11.19 -1.95
C ALA A 127 -38.32 -11.25 -0.83
N THR A 128 -39.20 -10.27 -0.76
CA THR A 128 -40.51 -10.42 -0.08
C THR A 128 -41.51 -10.88 -1.10
N GLY A 129 -42.04 -12.07 -0.88
CA GLY A 129 -43.10 -12.65 -1.64
C GLY A 129 -44.40 -11.85 -1.55
N GLY A 130 -45.05 -11.75 -2.64
CA GLY A 130 -46.43 -11.25 -2.76
C GLY A 130 -47.00 -11.71 -4.10
N ALA A 131 -47.76 -12.78 -4.07
CA ALA A 131 -48.54 -13.28 -5.20
C ALA A 131 -49.66 -12.32 -5.54
N TRP A 132 -49.78 -11.95 -6.82
CA TRP A 132 -51.04 -11.58 -7.44
C TRP A 132 -51.07 -12.11 -8.87
N GLN A 133 -52.05 -12.99 -9.10
CA GLN A 133 -52.51 -13.44 -10.41
C GLN A 133 -53.29 -12.31 -11.10
N GLY A 134 -53.17 -12.23 -12.41
CA GLY A 134 -54.10 -11.43 -13.19
C GLY A 134 -53.53 -11.13 -14.58
N GLY A 135 -54.05 -11.85 -15.57
CA GLY A 135 -53.67 -11.88 -16.95
C GLY A 135 -53.99 -10.63 -17.75
N LEU A 136 -53.51 -10.65 -18.94
CA LEU A 136 -54.04 -10.35 -20.26
C LEU A 136 -53.00 -9.69 -21.16
N SER A 137 -52.70 -10.42 -22.21
CA SER A 137 -52.56 -10.05 -23.63
C SER A 137 -52.18 -8.63 -24.01
N GLY A 138 -51.18 -8.56 -24.86
CA GLY A 138 -51.30 -7.61 -25.96
C GLY A 138 -50.06 -6.72 -26.13
N ASP A 139 -49.42 -7.10 -27.16
CA ASP A 139 -48.91 -6.24 -28.22
C ASP A 139 -47.44 -5.87 -28.23
N GLN A 140 -46.92 -6.23 -29.35
CA GLN A 140 -45.60 -5.92 -29.90
C GLN A 140 -45.42 -4.41 -30.04
N LEU A 141 -44.26 -3.93 -29.64
CA LEU A 141 -43.59 -2.86 -30.39
C LEU A 141 -42.14 -2.80 -29.97
N ASN A 142 -41.32 -3.24 -30.89
CA ASN A 142 -39.90 -2.94 -30.97
C ASN A 142 -39.75 -1.54 -31.54
N PRO A 143 -38.95 -0.69 -30.98
CA PRO A 143 -38.14 0.18 -31.81
C PRO A 143 -36.65 0.03 -31.50
N LYS A 144 -35.94 -0.21 -32.57
CA LYS A 144 -34.55 -0.01 -32.80
C LYS A 144 -34.13 1.41 -32.45
N ASP A 145 -32.84 1.47 -32.19
CA ASP A 145 -31.98 2.63 -32.35
C ASP A 145 -32.05 3.67 -31.27
N ASP A 146 -31.03 3.67 -30.46
CA ASP A 146 -30.34 4.92 -30.18
C ASP A 146 -28.86 4.66 -29.96
N ASP A 147 -28.11 4.92 -31.00
CA ASP A 147 -26.70 5.23 -30.96
C ASP A 147 -26.50 6.46 -30.08
N LEU A 148 -25.85 6.29 -28.95
CA LEU A 148 -25.27 7.40 -28.19
C LEU A 148 -23.75 7.30 -28.28
N PRO A 149 -23.08 8.26 -28.91
CA PRO A 149 -21.63 8.32 -28.98
C PRO A 149 -21.08 8.96 -27.71
N PHE A 150 -20.53 8.12 -26.83
CA PHE A 150 -19.59 8.57 -25.79
C PHE A 150 -18.43 7.58 -25.67
#